data_6c6ebb95c65c5b4db2c5b0e56b388fd5
#
_entry.id   6c6ebb95c65c5b4db2c5b0e56b388fd5
#
_cell.length_a   1.000
_cell.length_b   1.000
_cell.length_c   1.000
_cell.angle_alpha   90.00
_cell.angle_beta   90.00
_cell.angle_gamma   90.00
#
_symmetry.space_group_name_H-M   'P 1'
#
loop_
_entity.id
_entity.type
_entity.pdbx_description
1 polymer ?
#
loop_
_entity_poly.entity_id
_entity_poly.type
_entity_poly.pdbx_seq_one_letter_code
_entity_poly.pdbx_strand_id
1 'polypeptide(L)'
;MSMFTIGLSGLNAAQNALNTTSNNISNVYTPGYNREITILNESNNSGVRVEDIQRQFNTFVAAQLNNAKSQSSALNVYSNQVTQIDNLLADRAAGLAPLMQEFFSSLEDLASAPSDPASRQGVLGSANTLSAQFRSFDGYLQDLQSGVNGQIKDEITQINNTTAQIGSINREISLARAQLGEAPNSLLNQRDHLISQLNERMDIRLNIQDGKTYNLTLPNGQPLVTGDTAYKLEAIESPNDPQRVIVGYKEGARGNGNLIALDEGLIRGGALGGLMSFRSETLDKTQNQIGQLSASLAVAFNNQHQQGVDLNGDQGKAFFNLGQSNGYFNANNDGNASVKVAIDPDNIDALRATDYSIKVTDAVSTPPTFEVIRKDNGSEVETSFDAASNTLSFGGVNVEFVDLNTAQTGDRFEVQPVRQAAGGMDSAIVDLDKIAAARLIEREGDLDISKLTAASGAFASSDEYNLYVDGAGNLTVLPATTVTVTRGDTVLATGTALEAGDKISIDGLGFTLDALPSTGSASLTISRSDASAGDNRNALALQNLQSQDVVGGRASVSGAYAAIVSDVGN
;
A
#
# COMPACT_ATOMS: atom_id res chain seq x y z
N MET A 1 3.03 26.50 77.35
CA MET A 1 1.69 26.54 76.71
C MET A 1 0.71 25.74 77.52
N SER A 2 -0.57 26.12 77.53
CA SER A 2 -1.56 25.39 78.25
C SER A 2 -1.89 24.05 77.61
N MET A 3 -2.28 23.03 78.43
CA MET A 3 -2.78 21.74 77.89
C MET A 3 -3.89 21.93 76.87
N PHE A 4 -4.64 23.01 76.98
CA PHE A 4 -5.74 23.35 76.08
C PHE A 4 -5.22 23.65 74.61
N THR A 5 -4.11 24.40 74.46
CA THR A 5 -3.56 24.70 73.16
C THR A 5 -2.94 23.49 72.47
N ILE A 6 -2.40 22.54 73.25
CA ILE A 6 -1.90 21.26 72.72
C ILE A 6 -3.08 20.40 72.25
N GLY A 7 -4.16 20.31 73.08
CA GLY A 7 -5.35 19.58 72.68
C GLY A 7 -6.06 20.17 71.47
N LEU A 8 -6.14 21.49 71.37
CA LEU A 8 -6.72 22.18 70.23
C LEU A 8 -5.91 21.92 68.92
N SER A 9 -4.56 21.91 69.02
CA SER A 9 -3.71 21.59 67.84
C SER A 9 -3.94 20.16 67.37
N GLY A 10 -4.07 19.19 68.26
CA GLY A 10 -4.41 17.79 67.94
C GLY A 10 -5.80 17.65 67.29
N LEU A 11 -6.81 18.37 67.83
CA LEU A 11 -8.16 18.36 67.26
C LEU A 11 -8.19 18.92 65.83
N ASN A 12 -7.49 20.05 65.59
CA ASN A 12 -7.38 20.64 64.25
C ASN A 12 -6.66 19.71 63.27
N ALA A 13 -5.61 19.04 63.70
CA ALA A 13 -4.91 18.06 62.87
C ALA A 13 -5.81 16.87 62.53
N ALA A 14 -6.55 16.34 63.49
CA ALA A 14 -7.49 15.24 63.27
C ALA A 14 -8.65 15.64 62.33
N GLN A 15 -9.16 16.87 62.45
CA GLN A 15 -10.20 17.41 61.57
C GLN A 15 -9.69 17.53 60.11
N ASN A 16 -8.47 18.01 59.91
CA ASN A 16 -7.85 18.07 58.59
C ASN A 16 -7.66 16.67 58.00
N ALA A 17 -7.22 15.69 58.80
CA ALA A 17 -7.06 14.29 58.33
C ALA A 17 -8.42 13.66 57.96
N LEU A 18 -9.50 13.96 58.72
CA LEU A 18 -10.86 13.54 58.40
C LEU A 18 -11.36 14.20 57.10
N ASN A 19 -11.09 15.48 56.90
CA ASN A 19 -11.43 16.20 55.66
C ASN A 19 -10.72 15.58 54.46
N THR A 20 -9.43 15.29 54.59
CA THR A 20 -8.65 14.62 53.51
C THR A 20 -9.21 13.23 53.21
N THR A 21 -9.57 12.46 54.25
CA THR A 21 -10.20 11.14 54.07
C THR A 21 -11.55 11.24 53.37
N SER A 22 -12.40 12.19 53.81
CA SER A 22 -13.69 12.46 53.16
C SER A 22 -13.54 12.85 51.69
N ASN A 23 -12.54 13.68 51.39
CA ASN A 23 -12.21 14.09 50.02
C ASN A 23 -11.77 12.89 49.16
N ASN A 24 -10.93 11.99 49.71
CA ASN A 24 -10.53 10.76 49.04
C ASN A 24 -11.72 9.85 48.72
N ILE A 25 -12.66 9.70 49.67
CA ILE A 25 -13.87 8.89 49.49
C ILE A 25 -14.78 9.50 48.42
N SER A 26 -14.98 10.80 48.46
CA SER A 26 -15.85 11.53 47.52
C SER A 26 -15.30 11.47 46.07
N ASN A 27 -13.98 11.40 45.91
CA ASN A 27 -13.32 11.42 44.61
C ASN A 27 -12.79 10.06 44.15
N VAL A 28 -13.17 8.95 44.79
CA VAL A 28 -12.67 7.61 44.50
C VAL A 28 -12.91 7.19 43.01
N TYR A 29 -13.99 7.69 42.40
CA TYR A 29 -14.35 7.45 41.01
C TYR A 29 -14.03 8.64 40.07
N THR A 30 -13.41 9.72 40.58
CA THR A 30 -13.04 10.88 39.77
C THR A 30 -11.81 10.53 38.93
N PRO A 31 -11.88 10.54 37.57
CA PRO A 31 -10.74 10.21 36.72
C PRO A 31 -9.55 11.13 37.00
N GLY A 32 -8.36 10.55 37.11
CA GLY A 32 -7.11 11.29 37.36
C GLY A 32 -6.90 11.70 38.83
N TYR A 33 -7.85 11.47 39.74
CA TYR A 33 -7.66 11.75 41.14
C TYR A 33 -6.61 10.81 41.77
N ASN A 34 -5.66 11.38 42.50
CA ASN A 34 -4.71 10.63 43.31
C ASN A 34 -5.02 10.79 44.79
N ARG A 35 -5.00 9.67 45.53
CA ARG A 35 -5.23 9.66 46.95
C ARG A 35 -4.30 10.65 47.66
N GLU A 36 -4.82 11.39 48.62
CA GLU A 36 -4.11 12.35 49.45
C GLU A 36 -3.93 11.85 50.89
N ILE A 37 -2.81 12.22 51.51
CA ILE A 37 -2.51 11.92 52.91
C ILE A 37 -2.11 13.22 53.60
N THR A 38 -2.69 13.47 54.76
CA THR A 38 -2.31 14.58 55.64
C THR A 38 -1.00 14.22 56.33
N ILE A 39 0.05 15.01 56.11
CA ILE A 39 1.33 14.88 56.80
C ILE A 39 1.32 15.75 58.02
N LEU A 40 1.56 15.13 59.16
CA LEU A 40 1.59 15.81 60.46
C LEU A 40 3.05 15.90 60.94
N ASN A 41 3.38 17.05 61.54
CA ASN A 41 4.70 17.28 62.12
C ASN A 41 4.57 17.87 63.54
N GLU A 42 5.57 17.68 64.37
CA GLU A 42 5.63 18.28 65.68
C GLU A 42 5.75 19.82 65.56
N SER A 43 5.00 20.54 66.40
CA SER A 43 5.09 22.00 66.50
C SER A 43 6.25 22.37 67.42
N ASN A 44 7.12 23.32 66.98
CA ASN A 44 8.27 23.80 67.78
C ASN A 44 7.87 24.30 69.17
N ASN A 45 6.57 24.55 69.40
CA ASN A 45 6.03 25.03 70.67
C ASN A 45 5.15 24.00 71.39
N SER A 46 5.39 22.68 71.18
CA SER A 46 4.55 21.56 71.64
C SER A 46 3.21 21.46 70.93
N GLY A 47 2.76 20.25 70.68
CA GLY A 47 1.57 19.94 69.91
C GLY A 47 1.87 19.52 68.49
N VAL A 48 0.85 19.37 67.64
CA VAL A 48 0.96 18.89 66.26
C VAL A 48 0.46 19.95 65.28
N ARG A 49 1.08 20.03 64.11
CA ARG A 49 0.62 20.85 63.00
C ARG A 49 0.48 20.01 61.73
N VAL A 50 -0.40 20.39 60.85
CA VAL A 50 -0.44 19.90 59.49
C VAL A 50 0.72 20.55 58.76
N GLU A 51 1.62 19.72 58.24
CA GLU A 51 2.76 20.19 57.44
C GLU A 51 2.37 20.31 55.97
N ASP A 52 1.71 19.27 55.43
CA ASP A 52 1.31 19.22 54.03
C ASP A 52 0.13 18.23 53.84
N ILE A 53 -0.58 18.37 52.71
CA ILE A 53 -1.54 17.37 52.22
C ILE A 53 -0.94 16.82 50.91
N GLN A 54 -0.23 15.71 51.04
CA GLN A 54 0.56 15.12 50.00
C GLN A 54 -0.25 14.11 49.18
N ARG A 55 -0.23 14.22 47.85
CA ARG A 55 -0.77 13.22 46.96
C ARG A 55 0.13 12.00 46.85
N GLN A 56 -0.46 10.82 46.83
CA GLN A 56 0.22 9.55 46.64
C GLN A 56 0.36 9.26 45.14
N PHE A 57 1.42 9.77 44.52
CA PHE A 57 1.68 9.63 43.09
C PHE A 57 3.05 8.98 42.86
N ASN A 58 3.05 7.88 42.06
CA ASN A 58 4.27 7.19 41.68
C ASN A 58 4.52 7.42 40.19
N THR A 59 5.56 8.19 39.86
CA THR A 59 5.91 8.55 38.49
C THR A 59 6.28 7.35 37.62
N PHE A 60 6.91 6.33 38.21
CA PHE A 60 7.29 5.10 37.49
C PHE A 60 6.04 4.28 37.09
N VAL A 61 5.11 4.09 38.04
CA VAL A 61 3.85 3.38 37.77
C VAL A 61 3.00 4.14 36.77
N ALA A 62 2.94 5.48 36.87
CA ALA A 62 2.23 6.32 35.91
C ALA A 62 2.84 6.22 34.50
N ALA A 63 4.16 6.21 34.37
CA ALA A 63 4.83 6.03 33.08
C ALA A 63 4.53 4.66 32.46
N GLN A 64 4.57 3.57 33.27
CA GLN A 64 4.21 2.23 32.80
C GLN A 64 2.74 2.16 32.35
N LEU A 65 1.83 2.75 33.13
CA LEU A 65 0.40 2.81 32.79
C LEU A 65 0.18 3.57 31.47
N ASN A 66 0.82 4.71 31.30
CA ASN A 66 0.70 5.52 30.09
C ASN A 66 1.22 4.78 28.85
N ASN A 67 2.37 4.07 28.98
CA ASN A 67 2.89 3.23 27.89
C ASN A 67 1.91 2.08 27.55
N ALA A 68 1.36 1.41 28.55
CA ALA A 68 0.37 0.34 28.36
C ALA A 68 -0.91 0.86 27.69
N LYS A 69 -1.40 2.03 28.09
CA LYS A 69 -2.56 2.70 27.48
C LYS A 69 -2.30 3.07 26.02
N SER A 70 -1.13 3.63 25.73
CA SER A 70 -0.72 3.98 24.37
C SER A 70 -0.70 2.74 23.45
N GLN A 71 -0.09 1.65 23.90
CA GLN A 71 -0.05 0.40 23.16
C GLN A 71 -1.45 -0.22 22.98
N SER A 72 -2.24 -0.27 24.06
CA SER A 72 -3.61 -0.80 24.01
C SER A 72 -4.51 0.01 23.07
N SER A 73 -4.39 1.34 23.09
CA SER A 73 -5.16 2.22 22.21
C SER A 73 -4.79 1.99 20.74
N ALA A 74 -3.49 1.90 20.42
CA ALA A 74 -3.01 1.61 19.08
C ALA A 74 -3.53 0.26 18.56
N LEU A 75 -3.42 -0.80 19.37
CA LEU A 75 -3.88 -2.13 18.99
C LEU A 75 -5.41 -2.21 18.83
N ASN A 76 -6.16 -1.53 19.70
CA ASN A 76 -7.62 -1.48 19.58
C ASN A 76 -8.08 -0.79 18.30
N VAL A 77 -7.47 0.35 17.97
CA VAL A 77 -7.79 1.07 16.72
C VAL A 77 -7.38 0.23 15.51
N TYR A 78 -6.18 -0.33 15.52
CA TYR A 78 -5.70 -1.22 14.46
C TYR A 78 -6.66 -2.40 14.23
N SER A 79 -7.00 -3.14 15.29
CA SER A 79 -7.89 -4.30 15.23
C SER A 79 -9.30 -3.93 14.73
N ASN A 80 -9.84 -2.79 15.17
CA ASN A 80 -11.15 -2.33 14.71
C ASN A 80 -11.14 -2.02 13.19
N GLN A 81 -10.06 -1.46 12.68
CA GLN A 81 -9.92 -1.17 11.24
C GLN A 81 -9.69 -2.45 10.43
N VAL A 82 -8.83 -3.37 10.91
CA VAL A 82 -8.60 -4.67 10.25
C VAL A 82 -9.89 -5.47 10.15
N THR A 83 -10.71 -5.49 11.19
CA THR A 83 -12.00 -6.20 11.19
C THR A 83 -12.92 -5.75 10.05
N GLN A 84 -12.84 -4.50 9.60
CA GLN A 84 -13.63 -4.02 8.47
C GLN A 84 -13.18 -4.65 7.15
N ILE A 85 -11.87 -4.81 6.94
CA ILE A 85 -11.32 -5.49 5.76
C ILE A 85 -11.59 -7.00 5.84
N ASP A 86 -11.41 -7.62 7.01
CA ASP A 86 -11.68 -9.05 7.21
C ASP A 86 -13.15 -9.38 6.89
N ASN A 87 -14.09 -8.58 7.38
CA ASN A 87 -15.51 -8.76 7.06
C ASN A 87 -15.81 -8.63 5.56
N LEU A 88 -15.11 -7.76 4.84
CA LEU A 88 -15.26 -7.61 3.39
C LEU A 88 -14.76 -8.86 2.64
N LEU A 89 -13.57 -9.36 3.01
CA LEU A 89 -12.90 -10.45 2.31
C LEU A 89 -13.44 -11.83 2.69
N ALA A 90 -13.86 -12.01 3.94
CA ALA A 90 -14.35 -13.29 4.47
C ALA A 90 -15.81 -13.59 4.11
N ASP A 91 -16.53 -12.66 3.48
CA ASP A 91 -17.91 -12.90 3.04
C ASP A 91 -17.94 -13.96 1.93
N ARG A 92 -18.38 -15.17 2.31
CA ARG A 92 -18.46 -16.32 1.40
C ARG A 92 -19.54 -16.15 0.31
N ALA A 93 -20.54 -15.32 0.53
CA ALA A 93 -21.65 -15.13 -0.39
C ALA A 93 -21.36 -14.02 -1.42
N ALA A 94 -20.67 -12.95 -0.97
CA ALA A 94 -20.32 -11.78 -1.79
C ALA A 94 -18.81 -11.71 -2.13
N GLY A 95 -18.02 -12.73 -1.79
CA GLY A 95 -16.59 -12.79 -2.06
C GLY A 95 -16.24 -13.02 -3.54
N LEU A 96 -14.99 -12.76 -3.90
CA LEU A 96 -14.48 -12.95 -5.27
C LEU A 96 -14.38 -14.44 -5.66
N ALA A 97 -14.13 -15.37 -4.71
CA ALA A 97 -13.90 -16.78 -5.02
C ALA A 97 -15.05 -17.44 -5.79
N PRO A 98 -16.32 -17.35 -5.36
CA PRO A 98 -17.42 -17.95 -6.11
C PRO A 98 -17.60 -17.32 -7.50
N LEU A 99 -17.40 -16.01 -7.63
CA LEU A 99 -17.52 -15.31 -8.92
C LEU A 99 -16.39 -15.66 -9.90
N MET A 100 -15.18 -15.86 -9.41
CA MET A 100 -14.08 -16.39 -10.22
C MET A 100 -14.38 -17.81 -10.70
N GLN A 101 -14.91 -18.66 -9.82
CA GLN A 101 -15.29 -20.00 -10.21
C GLN A 101 -16.42 -20.00 -11.25
N GLU A 102 -17.44 -19.16 -11.09
CA GLU A 102 -18.54 -19.01 -12.06
C GLU A 102 -18.01 -18.52 -13.42
N PHE A 103 -17.09 -17.55 -13.42
CA PHE A 103 -16.45 -17.07 -14.64
C PHE A 103 -15.71 -18.19 -15.39
N PHE A 104 -14.86 -18.96 -14.70
CA PHE A 104 -14.17 -20.08 -15.34
C PHE A 104 -15.10 -21.23 -15.76
N SER A 105 -16.19 -21.48 -15.02
CA SER A 105 -17.21 -22.44 -15.44
C SER A 105 -17.94 -21.98 -16.71
N SER A 106 -18.21 -20.69 -16.87
CA SER A 106 -18.79 -20.17 -18.11
C SER A 106 -17.86 -20.31 -19.33
N LEU A 107 -16.54 -20.32 -19.11
CA LEU A 107 -15.57 -20.63 -20.18
C LEU A 107 -15.57 -22.10 -20.57
N GLU A 108 -15.86 -23.01 -19.63
CA GLU A 108 -16.06 -24.43 -19.92
C GLU A 108 -17.31 -24.64 -20.80
N ASP A 109 -18.40 -23.93 -20.49
CA ASP A 109 -19.61 -23.93 -21.32
C ASP A 109 -19.33 -23.36 -22.73
N LEU A 110 -18.54 -22.28 -22.83
CA LEU A 110 -18.08 -21.74 -24.10
C LEU A 110 -17.21 -22.74 -24.88
N ALA A 111 -16.29 -23.44 -24.21
CA ALA A 111 -15.46 -24.44 -24.85
C ALA A 111 -16.29 -25.66 -25.35
N SER A 112 -17.40 -25.97 -24.71
CA SER A 112 -18.32 -27.04 -25.12
C SER A 112 -19.20 -26.63 -26.32
N ALA A 113 -19.55 -25.34 -26.43
CA ALA A 113 -20.40 -24.79 -27.49
C ALA A 113 -19.93 -23.40 -27.95
N PRO A 114 -18.79 -23.30 -28.70
CA PRO A 114 -18.11 -22.03 -28.94
C PRO A 114 -18.87 -21.05 -29.84
N SER A 115 -19.80 -21.53 -30.64
CA SER A 115 -20.67 -20.69 -31.51
C SER A 115 -22.05 -20.42 -30.90
N ASP A 116 -22.38 -21.01 -29.74
CA ASP A 116 -23.70 -20.80 -29.13
C ASP A 116 -23.80 -19.42 -28.46
N PRO A 117 -24.78 -18.59 -28.83
CA PRO A 117 -24.96 -17.28 -28.23
C PRO A 117 -25.22 -17.31 -26.72
N ALA A 118 -25.86 -18.38 -26.20
CA ALA A 118 -26.14 -18.49 -24.77
C ALA A 118 -24.86 -18.72 -23.97
N SER A 119 -23.94 -19.59 -24.41
CA SER A 119 -22.64 -19.81 -23.80
C SER A 119 -21.78 -18.53 -23.82
N ARG A 120 -21.79 -17.80 -24.94
CA ARG A 120 -21.09 -16.50 -25.08
C ARG A 120 -21.65 -15.43 -24.14
N GLN A 121 -22.99 -15.35 -24.05
CA GLN A 121 -23.66 -14.45 -23.11
C GLN A 121 -23.31 -14.82 -21.65
N GLY A 122 -23.19 -16.11 -21.33
CA GLY A 122 -22.77 -16.60 -20.03
C GLY A 122 -21.38 -16.06 -19.63
N VAL A 123 -20.39 -16.16 -20.54
CA VAL A 123 -19.03 -15.62 -20.30
C VAL A 123 -19.06 -14.11 -20.07
N LEU A 124 -19.75 -13.36 -20.91
CA LEU A 124 -19.82 -11.90 -20.78
C LEU A 124 -20.54 -11.49 -19.50
N GLY A 125 -21.63 -12.18 -19.14
CA GLY A 125 -22.40 -11.95 -17.91
C GLY A 125 -21.57 -12.20 -16.65
N SER A 126 -20.89 -13.34 -16.55
CA SER A 126 -20.04 -13.70 -15.42
C SER A 126 -18.81 -12.78 -15.32
N ALA A 127 -18.20 -12.40 -16.45
CA ALA A 127 -17.11 -11.43 -16.51
C ALA A 127 -17.52 -10.05 -15.96
N ASN A 128 -18.70 -9.56 -16.36
CA ASN A 128 -19.23 -8.29 -15.88
C ASN A 128 -19.52 -8.32 -14.37
N THR A 129 -20.08 -9.42 -13.87
CA THR A 129 -20.34 -9.62 -12.44
C THR A 129 -19.05 -9.64 -11.65
N LEU A 130 -18.04 -10.40 -12.10
CA LEU A 130 -16.71 -10.46 -11.48
C LEU A 130 -16.03 -9.08 -11.47
N SER A 131 -16.05 -8.38 -12.59
CA SER A 131 -15.47 -7.04 -12.72
C SER A 131 -16.16 -6.03 -11.80
N ALA A 132 -17.50 -6.09 -11.69
CA ALA A 132 -18.25 -5.24 -10.77
C ALA A 132 -17.87 -5.49 -9.31
N GLN A 133 -17.60 -6.74 -8.94
CA GLN A 133 -17.15 -7.08 -7.58
C GLN A 133 -15.73 -6.58 -7.29
N PHE A 134 -14.80 -6.66 -8.25
CA PHE A 134 -13.48 -6.06 -8.10
C PHE A 134 -13.56 -4.55 -7.89
N ARG A 135 -14.39 -3.84 -8.68
CA ARG A 135 -14.63 -2.40 -8.49
C ARG A 135 -15.26 -2.08 -7.14
N SER A 136 -16.18 -2.92 -6.67
CA SER A 136 -16.80 -2.74 -5.35
C SER A 136 -15.78 -2.89 -4.21
N PHE A 137 -14.87 -3.85 -4.31
CA PHE A 137 -13.80 -4.03 -3.33
C PHE A 137 -12.82 -2.85 -3.34
N ASP A 138 -12.39 -2.42 -4.51
CA ASP A 138 -11.54 -1.24 -4.64
C ASP A 138 -12.21 0.00 -4.05
N GLY A 139 -13.47 0.27 -4.40
CA GLY A 139 -14.25 1.39 -3.87
C GLY A 139 -14.32 1.38 -2.35
N TYR A 140 -14.59 0.23 -1.74
CA TYR A 140 -14.62 0.11 -0.29
C TYR A 140 -13.25 0.38 0.36
N LEU A 141 -12.16 -0.13 -0.23
CA LEU A 141 -10.80 0.13 0.27
C LEU A 141 -10.40 1.61 0.11
N GLN A 142 -10.85 2.28 -0.95
CA GLN A 142 -10.68 3.73 -1.14
C GLN A 142 -11.47 4.53 -0.09
N ASP A 143 -12.69 4.12 0.23
CA ASP A 143 -13.50 4.73 1.29
C ASP A 143 -12.82 4.57 2.67
N LEU A 144 -12.24 3.40 2.96
CA LEU A 144 -11.42 3.20 4.17
C LEU A 144 -10.20 4.12 4.20
N GLN A 145 -9.50 4.28 3.08
CA GLN A 145 -8.38 5.23 2.95
C GLN A 145 -8.81 6.66 3.31
N SER A 146 -9.92 7.10 2.74
CA SER A 146 -10.50 8.43 3.02
C SER A 146 -10.93 8.56 4.47
N GLY A 147 -11.53 7.52 5.04
CA GLY A 147 -11.92 7.44 6.44
C GLY A 147 -10.73 7.55 7.39
N VAL A 148 -9.64 6.83 7.12
CA VAL A 148 -8.38 6.91 7.89
C VAL A 148 -7.78 8.32 7.81
N ASN A 149 -7.77 8.94 6.63
CA ASN A 149 -7.33 10.32 6.49
C ASN A 149 -8.15 11.30 7.34
N GLY A 150 -9.47 11.11 7.39
CA GLY A 150 -10.37 11.88 8.27
C GLY A 150 -10.05 11.68 9.75
N GLN A 151 -9.92 10.43 10.20
CA GLN A 151 -9.59 10.10 11.59
C GLN A 151 -8.22 10.66 12.02
N ILE A 152 -7.21 10.63 11.13
CA ILE A 152 -5.89 11.26 11.39
C ILE A 152 -6.04 12.76 11.64
N LYS A 153 -6.84 13.47 10.84
CA LYS A 153 -7.12 14.91 11.02
C LYS A 153 -7.79 15.19 12.37
N ASP A 154 -8.75 14.36 12.75
CA ASP A 154 -9.45 14.49 14.01
C ASP A 154 -8.53 14.23 15.21
N GLU A 155 -7.70 13.19 15.16
CA GLU A 155 -6.72 12.89 16.21
C GLU A 155 -5.70 14.03 16.37
N ILE A 156 -5.18 14.59 15.29
CA ILE A 156 -4.27 15.75 15.33
C ILE A 156 -4.94 16.96 16.00
N THR A 157 -6.22 17.20 15.70
CA THR A 157 -6.99 18.29 16.33
C THR A 157 -7.13 18.07 17.83
N GLN A 158 -7.44 16.85 18.26
CA GLN A 158 -7.58 16.51 19.69
C GLN A 158 -6.22 16.57 20.41
N ILE A 159 -5.14 16.12 19.77
CA ILE A 159 -3.77 16.22 20.29
C ILE A 159 -3.41 17.69 20.53
N ASN A 160 -3.64 18.56 19.54
CA ASN A 160 -3.37 20.01 19.68
C ASN A 160 -4.18 20.65 20.82
N ASN A 161 -5.44 20.29 20.96
CA ASN A 161 -6.28 20.78 22.07
C ASN A 161 -5.73 20.33 23.43
N THR A 162 -5.33 19.06 23.55
CA THR A 162 -4.81 18.49 24.81
C THR A 162 -3.46 19.11 25.16
N THR A 163 -2.55 19.28 24.18
CA THR A 163 -1.23 19.93 24.41
C THR A 163 -1.37 21.40 24.83
N ALA A 164 -2.32 22.12 24.23
CA ALA A 164 -2.61 23.50 24.64
C ALA A 164 -3.16 23.58 26.08
N GLN A 165 -4.04 22.66 26.49
CA GLN A 165 -4.53 22.58 27.86
C GLN A 165 -3.41 22.26 28.84
N ILE A 166 -2.50 21.31 28.50
CA ILE A 166 -1.34 21.00 29.34
C ILE A 166 -0.44 22.23 29.52
N GLY A 167 -0.18 22.99 28.44
CA GLY A 167 0.56 24.26 28.52
C GLY A 167 -0.12 25.28 29.45
N SER A 168 -1.45 25.41 29.39
CA SER A 168 -2.20 26.30 30.28
C SER A 168 -2.08 25.87 31.76
N ILE A 169 -2.26 24.58 32.04
CA ILE A 169 -2.12 24.05 33.40
C ILE A 169 -0.68 24.20 33.92
N ASN A 170 0.33 23.96 33.10
CA ASN A 170 1.72 24.20 33.48
C ASN A 170 1.96 25.65 33.92
N ARG A 171 1.35 26.62 33.22
CA ARG A 171 1.40 28.03 33.60
C ARG A 171 0.70 28.28 34.96
N GLU A 172 -0.51 27.73 35.15
CA GLU A 172 -1.25 27.85 36.42
C GLU A 172 -0.47 27.23 37.58
N ILE A 173 0.13 26.06 37.40
CA ILE A 173 1.01 25.42 38.38
C ILE A 173 2.22 26.31 38.71
N SER A 174 2.84 26.94 37.71
CA SER A 174 3.98 27.83 37.93
C SER A 174 3.60 29.08 38.70
N LEU A 175 2.45 29.67 38.41
CA LEU A 175 1.91 30.81 39.14
C LEU A 175 1.56 30.45 40.57
N ALA A 176 0.88 29.34 40.79
CA ALA A 176 0.54 28.87 42.12
C ALA A 176 1.78 28.60 43.00
N ARG A 177 2.82 27.99 42.42
CA ARG A 177 4.10 27.81 43.12
C ARG A 177 4.77 29.11 43.50
N ALA A 178 4.74 30.12 42.58
CA ALA A 178 5.32 31.42 42.86
C ALA A 178 4.58 32.19 44.00
N GLN A 179 3.26 31.97 44.12
CA GLN A 179 2.42 32.66 45.11
C GLN A 179 2.32 31.89 46.45
N LEU A 180 2.23 30.55 46.41
CA LEU A 180 1.92 29.71 47.55
C LEU A 180 3.10 28.85 48.03
N GLY A 181 4.22 28.84 47.28
CA GLY A 181 5.37 27.97 47.53
C GLY A 181 5.26 26.59 46.90
N GLU A 182 4.05 26.08 46.72
CA GLU A 182 3.77 24.77 46.14
C GLU A 182 2.56 24.80 45.20
N ALA A 183 2.37 23.77 44.40
CA ALA A 183 1.23 23.64 43.49
C ALA A 183 0.09 22.88 44.12
N PRO A 184 -1.16 23.33 43.93
CA PRO A 184 -2.35 22.56 44.37
C PRO A 184 -2.38 21.15 43.75
N ASN A 185 -2.69 20.15 44.57
CA ASN A 185 -2.82 18.75 44.14
C ASN A 185 -3.81 18.56 42.99
N SER A 186 -4.88 19.34 42.97
CA SER A 186 -5.91 19.29 41.90
C SER A 186 -5.34 19.66 40.52
N LEU A 187 -4.49 20.67 40.42
CA LEU A 187 -3.84 21.05 39.16
C LEU A 187 -2.83 19.98 38.69
N LEU A 188 -2.09 19.38 39.66
CA LEU A 188 -1.17 18.29 39.36
C LEU A 188 -1.92 17.04 38.86
N ASN A 189 -3.05 16.69 39.50
CA ASN A 189 -3.90 15.58 39.08
C ASN A 189 -4.47 15.81 37.67
N GLN A 190 -4.98 17.02 37.40
CA GLN A 190 -5.52 17.40 36.10
C GLN A 190 -4.46 17.33 34.98
N ARG A 191 -3.24 17.83 35.25
CA ARG A 191 -2.12 17.72 34.29
C ARG A 191 -1.78 16.27 33.98
N ASP A 192 -1.62 15.43 35.02
CA ASP A 192 -1.24 14.03 34.84
C ASP A 192 -2.33 13.23 34.12
N HIS A 193 -3.61 13.59 34.36
CA HIS A 193 -4.74 13.03 33.62
C HIS A 193 -4.71 13.40 32.12
N LEU A 194 -4.45 14.67 31.77
CA LEU A 194 -4.32 15.11 30.39
C LEU A 194 -3.13 14.44 29.68
N ILE A 195 -2.01 14.23 30.38
CA ILE A 195 -0.86 13.48 29.83
C ILE A 195 -1.27 12.02 29.55
N SER A 196 -2.03 11.39 30.43
CA SER A 196 -2.57 10.05 30.22
C SER A 196 -3.50 9.99 29.00
N GLN A 197 -4.40 10.95 28.84
CA GLN A 197 -5.27 11.08 27.66
C GLN A 197 -4.47 11.30 26.36
N LEU A 198 -3.39 12.10 26.43
CA LEU A 198 -2.53 12.31 25.27
C LEU A 198 -1.81 11.03 24.87
N ASN A 199 -1.38 10.18 25.82
CA ASN A 199 -0.79 8.88 25.52
C ASN A 199 -1.78 7.88 24.90
N GLU A 200 -3.08 8.02 25.14
CA GLU A 200 -4.10 7.23 24.43
C GLU A 200 -4.25 7.64 22.96
N ARG A 201 -3.82 8.89 22.60
CA ARG A 201 -3.88 9.42 21.22
C ARG A 201 -2.61 9.23 20.42
N MET A 202 -1.44 9.38 21.08
CA MET A 202 -0.13 9.20 20.47
C MET A 202 0.93 8.88 21.52
N ASP A 203 2.01 8.25 21.11
CA ASP A 203 3.16 8.05 21.97
C ASP A 203 3.96 9.34 22.16
N ILE A 204 4.25 9.65 23.42
CA ILE A 204 5.00 10.84 23.82
C ILE A 204 6.06 10.48 24.86
N ARG A 205 7.05 11.34 24.98
CA ARG A 205 8.05 11.26 26.06
C ARG A 205 7.87 12.41 27.05
N LEU A 206 7.74 12.07 28.33
CA LEU A 206 7.70 13.03 29.42
C LEU A 206 9.12 13.29 29.91
N ASN A 207 9.57 14.54 29.88
CA ASN A 207 10.83 15.02 30.42
C ASN A 207 10.53 15.95 31.58
N ILE A 208 11.00 15.60 32.79
CA ILE A 208 10.80 16.42 33.99
C ILE A 208 12.06 17.23 34.23
N GLN A 209 11.96 18.55 34.06
CA GLN A 209 13.05 19.47 34.30
C GLN A 209 12.99 19.98 35.75
N ASP A 210 14.15 20.00 36.42
CA ASP A 210 14.30 20.48 37.81
C ASP A 210 13.32 19.83 38.81
N GLY A 211 12.87 18.59 38.51
CA GLY A 211 11.90 17.82 39.28
C GLY A 211 10.48 18.39 39.30
N LYS A 212 10.19 19.43 38.53
CA LYS A 212 8.93 20.21 38.67
C LYS A 212 8.27 20.58 37.35
N THR A 213 9.03 20.93 36.31
CA THR A 213 8.49 21.35 35.02
C THR A 213 8.36 20.15 34.09
N TYR A 214 7.14 19.91 33.61
CA TYR A 214 6.84 18.81 32.69
C TYR A 214 6.92 19.33 31.26
N ASN A 215 7.85 18.77 30.50
CA ASN A 215 8.00 18.99 29.07
C ASN A 215 7.62 17.70 28.33
N LEU A 216 6.89 17.82 27.25
CA LEU A 216 6.47 16.69 26.40
C LEU A 216 7.15 16.78 25.05
N THR A 217 7.67 15.66 24.58
CA THR A 217 8.32 15.57 23.26
C THR A 217 7.78 14.40 22.47
N LEU A 218 7.87 14.49 21.14
CA LEU A 218 7.75 13.36 20.23
C LEU A 218 8.87 12.33 20.47
N PRO A 219 8.74 11.08 20.00
CA PRO A 219 9.77 10.07 20.12
C PRO A 219 11.14 10.47 19.56
N ASN A 220 11.17 11.33 18.54
CA ASN A 220 12.41 11.88 17.93
C ASN A 220 12.99 13.08 18.69
N GLY A 221 12.36 13.51 19.79
CA GLY A 221 12.82 14.61 20.63
C GLY A 221 12.26 15.99 20.27
N GLN A 222 11.48 16.13 19.20
CA GLN A 222 10.82 17.41 18.89
C GLN A 222 9.81 17.78 19.97
N PRO A 223 9.80 19.05 20.47
CA PRO A 223 8.96 19.44 21.56
C PRO A 223 7.47 19.52 21.15
N LEU A 224 6.58 19.01 21.99
CA LEU A 224 5.13 19.20 21.91
C LEU A 224 4.64 20.23 22.94
N VAL A 225 5.20 20.19 24.15
CA VAL A 225 4.96 21.18 25.20
C VAL A 225 6.27 21.46 25.91
N THR A 226 6.66 22.75 25.99
CA THR A 226 7.82 23.18 26.78
C THR A 226 7.38 24.29 27.74
N GLY A 227 7.40 23.99 29.04
CA GLY A 227 6.82 24.88 30.01
C GLY A 227 5.34 25.15 29.75
N ASP A 228 4.98 26.40 29.46
CA ASP A 228 3.60 26.83 29.15
C ASP A 228 3.32 26.93 27.65
N THR A 229 4.29 26.57 26.81
CA THR A 229 4.21 26.73 25.35
C THR A 229 3.92 25.39 24.69
N ALA A 230 2.82 25.32 23.93
CA ALA A 230 2.46 24.17 23.09
C ALA A 230 2.89 24.42 21.63
N TYR A 231 3.42 23.38 21.01
CA TYR A 231 3.75 23.31 19.58
C TYR A 231 2.60 22.60 18.84
N LYS A 232 2.42 22.93 17.56
CA LYS A 232 1.29 22.43 16.78
C LYS A 232 1.71 21.34 15.82
N LEU A 233 0.86 20.33 15.72
CA LEU A 233 0.84 19.38 14.62
C LEU A 233 -0.20 19.82 13.59
N GLU A 234 0.05 19.55 12.32
CA GLU A 234 -0.88 19.81 11.23
C GLU A 234 -1.10 18.54 10.40
N ALA A 235 -2.32 18.35 9.93
CA ALA A 235 -2.61 17.30 8.95
C ALA A 235 -2.28 17.85 7.56
N ILE A 236 -1.31 17.24 6.90
CA ILE A 236 -0.81 17.67 5.57
C ILE A 236 -0.90 16.51 4.58
N GLU A 237 -0.93 16.84 3.29
CA GLU A 237 -0.75 15.85 2.24
C GLU A 237 0.68 15.33 2.24
N SER A 238 0.85 14.03 1.97
CA SER A 238 2.17 13.44 1.86
C SER A 238 2.92 14.01 0.65
N PRO A 239 4.19 14.40 0.80
CA PRO A 239 4.99 14.86 -0.35
C PRO A 239 5.13 13.81 -1.46
N ASN A 240 5.00 12.52 -1.13
CA ASN A 240 5.13 11.42 -2.10
C ASN A 240 3.79 10.99 -2.72
N ASP A 241 2.68 11.15 -1.99
CA ASP A 241 1.36 10.67 -2.39
C ASP A 241 0.29 11.68 -1.95
N PRO A 242 -0.27 12.46 -2.87
CA PRO A 242 -1.26 13.51 -2.54
C PRO A 242 -2.59 12.95 -2.01
N GLN A 243 -2.87 11.67 -2.19
CA GLN A 243 -4.07 11.02 -1.65
C GLN A 243 -3.92 10.65 -0.16
N ARG A 244 -2.73 10.82 0.42
CA ARG A 244 -2.36 10.36 1.75
C ARG A 244 -2.16 11.54 2.70
N VAL A 245 -2.91 11.57 3.79
CA VAL A 245 -2.71 12.55 4.87
C VAL A 245 -1.70 12.01 5.86
N ILE A 246 -0.72 12.84 6.21
CA ILE A 246 0.32 12.56 7.20
C ILE A 246 0.39 13.67 8.26
N VAL A 247 1.20 13.45 9.29
CA VAL A 247 1.43 14.44 10.34
C VAL A 247 2.55 15.37 9.92
N GLY A 248 2.26 16.67 9.90
CA GLY A 248 3.25 17.73 9.81
C GLY A 248 3.54 18.31 11.21
N TYR A 249 4.79 18.61 11.47
CA TYR A 249 5.24 19.33 12.67
C TYR A 249 5.57 20.76 12.32
N LYS A 250 4.97 21.71 13.06
CA LYS A 250 5.23 23.12 12.85
C LYS A 250 6.30 23.60 13.81
N GLU A 251 7.46 23.94 13.29
CA GLU A 251 8.57 24.48 14.07
C GLU A 251 8.22 25.84 14.68
N GLY A 252 8.82 26.13 15.82
CA GLY A 252 8.67 27.39 16.52
C GLY A 252 7.47 27.49 17.45
N ALA A 253 7.67 28.22 18.53
CA ALA A 253 6.64 28.52 19.51
C ALA A 253 5.47 29.26 18.84
N ARG A 254 4.24 28.83 19.11
CA ARG A 254 3.00 29.41 18.56
C ARG A 254 2.76 29.16 17.06
N GLY A 255 3.48 28.20 16.44
CA GLY A 255 3.23 27.78 15.08
C GLY A 255 3.63 28.78 13.99
N ASN A 256 4.69 29.55 14.19
CA ASN A 256 5.21 30.54 13.24
C ASN A 256 6.43 30.05 12.43
N GLY A 257 6.86 28.79 12.63
CA GLY A 257 8.01 28.20 11.95
C GLY A 257 7.66 27.41 10.70
N ASN A 258 8.67 26.75 10.14
CA ASN A 258 8.52 25.88 8.98
C ASN A 258 7.66 24.64 9.32
N LEU A 259 6.92 24.17 8.34
CA LEU A 259 6.15 22.94 8.43
C LEU A 259 7.02 21.79 7.90
N ILE A 260 7.24 20.78 8.73
CA ILE A 260 8.07 19.61 8.42
C ILE A 260 7.16 18.38 8.40
N ALA A 261 7.17 17.61 7.32
CA ALA A 261 6.51 16.32 7.24
C ALA A 261 7.21 15.33 8.19
N LEU A 262 6.47 14.70 9.09
CA LEU A 262 6.99 13.63 9.95
C LEU A 262 6.92 12.29 9.21
N ASP A 263 7.93 11.45 9.43
CA ASP A 263 7.90 10.07 8.98
C ASP A 263 6.77 9.31 9.68
N GLU A 264 5.96 8.58 8.93
CA GLU A 264 4.82 7.84 9.47
C GLU A 264 5.25 6.76 10.48
N GLY A 265 6.42 6.17 10.31
CA GLY A 265 6.98 5.19 11.23
C GLY A 265 7.45 5.77 12.57
N LEU A 266 7.44 7.09 12.73
CA LEU A 266 7.83 7.76 13.97
C LEU A 266 6.79 7.60 15.07
N ILE A 267 5.50 7.66 14.71
CA ILE A 267 4.37 7.58 15.65
C ILE A 267 3.80 6.16 15.60
N ARG A 268 4.00 5.40 16.67
CA ARG A 268 3.62 3.98 16.75
C ARG A 268 2.59 3.68 17.83
N GLY A 269 2.44 4.57 18.80
CA GLY A 269 1.53 4.42 19.92
C GLY A 269 0.29 5.32 19.81
N GLY A 270 -0.70 5.03 20.64
CA GLY A 270 -1.98 5.72 20.66
C GLY A 270 -2.85 5.47 19.44
N ALA A 271 -4.01 6.08 19.41
CA ALA A 271 -4.96 5.93 18.31
C ALA A 271 -4.35 6.33 16.96
N LEU A 272 -3.56 7.42 16.94
CA LEU A 272 -2.87 7.91 15.74
C LEU A 272 -1.87 6.88 15.19
N GLY A 273 -1.06 6.26 16.08
CA GLY A 273 -0.13 5.19 15.69
C GLY A 273 -0.87 3.96 15.15
N GLY A 274 -1.98 3.58 15.78
CA GLY A 274 -2.83 2.48 15.29
C GLY A 274 -3.40 2.71 13.90
N LEU A 275 -3.84 3.94 13.58
CA LEU A 275 -4.32 4.31 12.24
C LEU A 275 -3.19 4.23 11.20
N MET A 276 -1.98 4.71 11.54
CA MET A 276 -0.83 4.69 10.64
C MET A 276 -0.34 3.27 10.36
N SER A 277 -0.25 2.44 11.40
CA SER A 277 0.11 1.02 11.25
C SER A 277 -0.93 0.28 10.42
N PHE A 278 -2.23 0.46 10.69
CA PHE A 278 -3.30 -0.14 9.88
C PHE A 278 -3.15 0.25 8.40
N ARG A 279 -2.92 1.53 8.11
CA ARG A 279 -2.78 2.01 6.73
C ARG A 279 -1.59 1.35 6.02
N SER A 280 -0.41 1.36 6.63
CA SER A 280 0.81 0.86 5.99
C SER A 280 0.90 -0.67 5.96
N GLU A 281 0.45 -1.36 7.02
CA GLU A 281 0.66 -2.80 7.17
C GLU A 281 -0.50 -3.64 6.61
N THR A 282 -1.73 -3.09 6.60
CA THR A 282 -2.91 -3.82 6.17
C THR A 282 -3.59 -3.20 4.96
N LEU A 283 -3.99 -1.93 5.01
CA LEU A 283 -4.80 -1.31 3.95
C LEU A 283 -4.03 -1.22 2.63
N ASP A 284 -2.83 -0.63 2.64
CA ASP A 284 -1.98 -0.50 1.44
C ASP A 284 -1.63 -1.88 0.87
N LYS A 285 -1.31 -2.84 1.73
CA LYS A 285 -1.03 -4.22 1.34
C LYS A 285 -2.23 -4.88 0.67
N THR A 286 -3.42 -4.75 1.26
CA THR A 286 -4.66 -5.34 0.71
C THR A 286 -5.04 -4.69 -0.62
N GLN A 287 -4.95 -3.36 -0.74
CA GLN A 287 -5.19 -2.66 -2.01
C GLN A 287 -4.25 -3.17 -3.10
N ASN A 288 -2.96 -3.30 -2.81
CA ASN A 288 -1.98 -3.82 -3.76
C ASN A 288 -2.22 -5.29 -4.11
N GLN A 289 -2.63 -6.13 -3.16
CA GLN A 289 -2.93 -7.54 -3.40
C GLN A 289 -4.17 -7.73 -4.28
N ILE A 290 -5.26 -7.03 -3.99
CA ILE A 290 -6.50 -7.08 -4.82
C ILE A 290 -6.21 -6.50 -6.21
N GLY A 291 -5.44 -5.41 -6.28
CA GLY A 291 -5.02 -4.81 -7.54
C GLY A 291 -4.12 -5.74 -8.36
N GLN A 292 -3.14 -6.40 -7.77
CA GLN A 292 -2.31 -7.41 -8.44
C GLN A 292 -3.17 -8.58 -8.95
N LEU A 293 -4.11 -9.07 -8.14
CA LEU A 293 -5.00 -10.16 -8.52
C LEU A 293 -5.82 -9.80 -9.77
N SER A 294 -6.45 -8.62 -9.77
CA SER A 294 -7.24 -8.14 -10.90
C SER A 294 -6.37 -7.90 -12.15
N ALA A 295 -5.20 -7.30 -11.99
CA ALA A 295 -4.26 -7.02 -13.08
C ALA A 295 -3.71 -8.31 -13.69
N SER A 296 -3.28 -9.27 -12.86
CA SER A 296 -2.76 -10.55 -13.33
C SER A 296 -3.83 -11.35 -14.09
N LEU A 297 -5.05 -11.42 -13.56
CA LEU A 297 -6.16 -12.07 -14.24
C LEU A 297 -6.48 -11.40 -15.57
N ALA A 298 -6.66 -10.08 -15.59
CA ALA A 298 -7.06 -9.36 -16.79
C ALA A 298 -5.98 -9.39 -17.87
N VAL A 299 -4.71 -9.20 -17.52
CA VAL A 299 -3.59 -9.21 -18.50
C VAL A 299 -3.38 -10.63 -19.03
N ALA A 300 -3.35 -11.66 -18.16
CA ALA A 300 -3.20 -13.04 -18.62
C ALA A 300 -4.37 -13.46 -19.55
N PHE A 301 -5.59 -13.05 -19.18
CA PHE A 301 -6.76 -13.32 -20.02
C PHE A 301 -6.70 -12.57 -21.36
N ASN A 302 -6.34 -11.29 -21.34
CA ASN A 302 -6.18 -10.49 -22.55
C ASN A 302 -5.12 -11.06 -23.49
N ASN A 303 -3.95 -11.42 -22.93
CA ASN A 303 -2.87 -12.04 -23.70
C ASN A 303 -3.34 -13.34 -24.38
N GLN A 304 -4.06 -14.19 -23.65
CA GLN A 304 -4.60 -15.43 -24.22
C GLN A 304 -5.73 -15.17 -25.22
N HIS A 305 -6.64 -14.22 -24.94
CA HIS A 305 -7.74 -13.89 -25.84
C HIS A 305 -7.25 -13.38 -27.20
N GLN A 306 -6.14 -12.63 -27.23
CA GLN A 306 -5.49 -12.15 -28.45
C GLN A 306 -4.84 -13.29 -29.28
N GLN A 307 -4.61 -14.46 -28.68
CA GLN A 307 -4.14 -15.66 -29.42
C GLN A 307 -5.27 -16.40 -30.13
N GLY A 308 -6.50 -15.90 -30.04
CA GLY A 308 -7.69 -16.48 -30.64
C GLY A 308 -8.26 -15.68 -31.80
N VAL A 309 -9.29 -16.27 -32.41
CA VAL A 309 -10.10 -15.68 -33.50
C VAL A 309 -11.55 -15.67 -33.06
N ASP A 310 -12.24 -14.59 -33.36
CA ASP A 310 -13.67 -14.38 -33.10
C ASP A 310 -14.54 -15.04 -34.21
N LEU A 311 -15.89 -14.95 -34.06
CA LEU A 311 -16.78 -15.52 -35.07
C LEU A 311 -16.78 -14.81 -36.41
N ASN A 312 -16.24 -13.59 -36.50
CA ASN A 312 -16.11 -12.85 -37.74
C ASN A 312 -14.78 -13.15 -38.46
N GLY A 313 -13.92 -13.99 -37.87
CA GLY A 313 -12.60 -14.28 -38.40
C GLY A 313 -11.53 -13.24 -38.02
N ASP A 314 -11.86 -12.28 -37.12
CA ASP A 314 -10.91 -11.27 -36.66
C ASP A 314 -10.09 -11.80 -35.48
N GLN A 315 -8.82 -11.35 -35.36
CA GLN A 315 -8.01 -11.61 -34.18
C GLN A 315 -8.67 -11.04 -32.91
N GLY A 316 -8.63 -11.79 -31.81
CA GLY A 316 -9.11 -11.36 -30.50
C GLY A 316 -8.43 -10.06 -30.05
N LYS A 317 -9.19 -9.20 -29.36
CA LYS A 317 -8.69 -7.96 -28.74
C LYS A 317 -8.65 -8.14 -27.23
N ALA A 318 -8.22 -7.11 -26.50
CA ALA A 318 -8.33 -7.11 -25.05
C ALA A 318 -9.78 -7.38 -24.62
N PHE A 319 -9.98 -8.29 -23.70
CA PHE A 319 -11.28 -8.66 -23.15
C PHE A 319 -11.64 -7.84 -21.91
N PHE A 320 -10.65 -7.54 -21.07
CA PHE A 320 -10.79 -6.71 -19.88
C PHE A 320 -10.05 -5.39 -20.01
N ASN A 321 -10.64 -4.32 -19.51
CA ASN A 321 -9.97 -3.08 -19.16
C ASN A 321 -9.51 -3.16 -17.71
N LEU A 322 -8.54 -2.33 -17.34
CA LEU A 322 -8.04 -2.15 -15.97
C LEU A 322 -8.06 -0.69 -15.57
N GLY A 323 -8.04 -0.43 -14.27
CA GLY A 323 -7.79 0.90 -13.73
C GLY A 323 -6.37 1.38 -14.04
N GLN A 324 -6.17 2.68 -13.91
CA GLN A 324 -4.89 3.30 -14.22
C GLN A 324 -3.85 3.01 -13.13
N SER A 325 -2.62 2.80 -13.56
CA SER A 325 -1.46 2.84 -12.67
C SER A 325 -1.08 4.30 -12.38
N ASN A 326 -0.70 4.62 -11.14
CA ASN A 326 -0.38 5.97 -10.75
C ASN A 326 1.13 6.16 -10.53
N GLY A 327 1.60 7.35 -10.92
CA GLY A 327 2.93 7.82 -10.64
C GLY A 327 2.88 9.25 -10.11
N TYR A 328 3.53 9.52 -8.99
CA TYR A 328 3.58 10.82 -8.35
C TYR A 328 5.02 11.30 -8.23
N PHE A 329 5.26 12.56 -8.54
CA PHE A 329 6.52 13.22 -8.19
C PHE A 329 6.49 13.68 -6.73
N ASN A 330 7.63 13.66 -6.06
CA ASN A 330 7.71 14.20 -4.70
C ASN A 330 7.62 15.74 -4.73
N ALA A 331 6.80 16.31 -3.86
CA ALA A 331 6.61 17.77 -3.76
C ALA A 331 7.90 18.54 -3.41
N ASN A 332 8.93 17.84 -2.92
CA ASN A 332 10.23 18.42 -2.58
C ASN A 332 11.30 18.18 -3.67
N ASN A 333 10.92 17.70 -4.86
CA ASN A 333 11.85 17.56 -5.97
C ASN A 333 12.35 18.94 -6.44
N ASP A 334 13.60 19.00 -6.81
CA ASP A 334 14.21 20.20 -7.40
C ASP A 334 13.94 20.29 -8.91
N GLY A 335 13.70 19.17 -9.56
CA GLY A 335 13.34 19.06 -10.98
C GLY A 335 11.83 19.08 -11.22
N ASN A 336 11.45 19.11 -12.52
CA ASN A 336 10.05 19.14 -12.96
C ASN A 336 9.63 17.91 -13.76
N ALA A 337 10.43 16.85 -13.78
CA ALA A 337 10.09 15.62 -14.44
C ALA A 337 8.86 14.97 -13.81
N SER A 338 8.04 14.33 -14.63
CA SER A 338 6.89 13.52 -14.19
C SER A 338 6.98 12.12 -14.76
N VAL A 339 6.13 11.21 -14.28
CA VAL A 339 6.15 9.81 -14.68
C VAL A 339 4.77 9.34 -15.10
N LYS A 340 4.72 8.48 -16.13
CA LYS A 340 3.55 7.70 -16.51
C LYS A 340 3.88 6.24 -16.25
N VAL A 341 2.98 5.55 -15.58
CA VAL A 341 3.15 4.17 -15.14
C VAL A 341 2.23 3.25 -15.93
N ALA A 342 2.75 2.14 -16.39
CA ALA A 342 1.98 1.09 -17.03
C ALA A 342 2.43 -0.30 -16.56
N ILE A 343 1.50 -1.25 -16.53
CA ILE A 343 1.83 -2.66 -16.33
C ILE A 343 2.43 -3.19 -17.64
N ASP A 344 3.51 -3.94 -17.54
CA ASP A 344 4.13 -4.63 -18.67
C ASP A 344 3.41 -5.96 -18.92
N PRO A 345 2.64 -6.09 -20.04
CA PRO A 345 1.88 -7.29 -20.31
C PRO A 345 2.77 -8.51 -20.63
N ASP A 346 3.99 -8.27 -21.12
CA ASP A 346 4.92 -9.35 -21.48
C ASP A 346 5.66 -9.93 -20.27
N ASN A 347 5.71 -9.16 -19.17
CA ASN A 347 6.37 -9.54 -17.92
C ASN A 347 5.41 -9.57 -16.72
N ILE A 348 4.14 -9.91 -16.96
CA ILE A 348 3.09 -9.93 -15.91
C ILE A 348 3.46 -10.85 -14.75
N ASP A 349 4.17 -11.94 -14.98
CA ASP A 349 4.63 -12.88 -13.96
C ASP A 349 5.62 -12.26 -12.95
N ALA A 350 6.29 -11.16 -13.34
CA ALA A 350 7.17 -10.42 -12.46
C ALA A 350 6.42 -9.40 -11.58
N LEU A 351 5.16 -9.07 -11.90
CA LEU A 351 4.35 -8.09 -11.17
C LEU A 351 4.17 -8.48 -9.70
N ARG A 352 4.34 -7.52 -8.81
CA ARG A 352 4.21 -7.72 -7.35
C ARG A 352 3.15 -6.81 -6.75
N ALA A 353 2.56 -7.26 -5.63
CA ALA A 353 1.58 -6.50 -4.84
C ALA A 353 2.28 -5.46 -3.97
N THR A 354 2.90 -4.46 -4.59
CA THR A 354 3.67 -3.43 -3.88
C THR A 354 3.73 -2.13 -4.67
N ASP A 355 3.95 -1.05 -3.96
CA ASP A 355 4.36 0.22 -4.53
C ASP A 355 5.90 0.30 -4.60
N TYR A 356 6.40 1.24 -5.39
CA TYR A 356 7.83 1.46 -5.56
C TYR A 356 8.18 2.93 -5.34
N SER A 357 9.38 3.15 -4.81
CA SER A 357 10.00 4.47 -4.77
C SER A 357 11.17 4.48 -5.77
N ILE A 358 11.14 5.42 -6.71
CA ILE A 358 12.23 5.66 -7.65
C ILE A 358 12.99 6.89 -7.19
N LYS A 359 14.33 6.81 -7.19
CA LYS A 359 15.23 7.93 -6.93
C LYS A 359 16.16 8.10 -8.11
N VAL A 360 16.30 9.32 -8.62
CA VAL A 360 17.33 9.67 -9.60
C VAL A 360 18.67 9.73 -8.87
N THR A 361 19.55 8.78 -9.14
CA THR A 361 20.88 8.71 -8.51
C THR A 361 21.91 9.56 -9.22
N ASP A 362 21.82 9.65 -10.55
CA ASP A 362 22.62 10.55 -11.37
C ASP A 362 21.81 11.01 -12.59
N ALA A 363 21.46 12.31 -12.60
CA ALA A 363 20.72 12.93 -13.70
C ALA A 363 21.64 13.43 -14.85
N VAL A 364 22.96 13.49 -14.62
CA VAL A 364 23.93 14.05 -15.59
C VAL A 364 24.51 12.99 -16.50
N SER A 365 24.58 11.74 -16.02
CA SER A 365 25.06 10.62 -16.85
C SER A 365 24.14 10.39 -18.05
N THR A 366 24.69 9.80 -19.12
CA THR A 366 23.94 9.47 -20.33
C THR A 366 24.11 7.98 -20.64
N PRO A 367 23.09 7.15 -20.38
CA PRO A 367 21.77 7.48 -19.80
C PRO A 367 21.83 7.82 -18.29
N PRO A 368 20.81 8.50 -17.76
CA PRO A 368 20.69 8.73 -16.32
C PRO A 368 20.52 7.41 -15.55
N THR A 369 20.86 7.43 -14.26
CA THR A 369 20.78 6.25 -13.40
C THR A 369 19.73 6.40 -12.32
N PHE A 370 19.13 5.28 -11.95
CA PHE A 370 18.00 5.22 -11.02
C PHE A 370 18.21 4.12 -9.96
N GLU A 371 17.70 4.37 -8.79
CA GLU A 371 17.52 3.38 -7.71
C GLU A 371 16.02 3.15 -7.54
N VAL A 372 15.58 1.89 -7.60
CA VAL A 372 14.18 1.51 -7.41
C VAL A 372 14.06 0.61 -6.19
N ILE A 373 13.23 1.02 -5.22
CA ILE A 373 13.03 0.31 -3.97
C ILE A 373 11.57 -0.12 -3.84
N ARG A 374 11.35 -1.38 -3.52
CA ARG A 374 10.04 -1.92 -3.15
C ARG A 374 9.63 -1.42 -1.76
N LYS A 375 8.39 -0.98 -1.61
CA LYS A 375 7.90 -0.45 -0.32
C LYS A 375 7.44 -1.53 0.67
N ASP A 376 7.12 -2.73 0.20
CA ASP A 376 6.70 -3.83 1.06
C ASP A 376 7.84 -4.43 1.92
N ASN A 377 9.07 -4.42 1.40
CA ASN A 377 10.21 -5.05 2.08
C ASN A 377 11.52 -4.25 2.04
N GLY A 378 11.52 -3.07 1.41
CA GLY A 378 12.68 -2.20 1.31
C GLY A 378 13.81 -2.71 0.40
N SER A 379 13.57 -3.76 -0.40
CA SER A 379 14.60 -4.28 -1.31
C SER A 379 14.71 -3.45 -2.58
N GLU A 380 15.94 -3.30 -3.06
CA GLU A 380 16.23 -2.75 -4.38
C GLU A 380 15.85 -3.74 -5.48
N VAL A 381 15.40 -3.23 -6.63
CA VAL A 381 14.95 -4.00 -7.79
C VAL A 381 15.88 -3.73 -8.97
N GLU A 382 16.25 -4.80 -9.69
CA GLU A 382 16.97 -4.65 -10.96
C GLU A 382 16.12 -3.90 -11.97
N THR A 383 16.75 -2.96 -12.67
CA THR A 383 16.10 -2.06 -13.62
C THR A 383 16.77 -2.12 -14.98
N SER A 384 15.98 -1.93 -16.03
CA SER A 384 16.45 -1.71 -17.40
C SER A 384 15.92 -0.35 -17.88
N PHE A 385 16.78 0.49 -18.45
CA PHE A 385 16.39 1.80 -18.95
C PHE A 385 16.58 1.89 -20.47
N ASP A 386 15.48 2.16 -21.18
CA ASP A 386 15.50 2.46 -22.61
C ASP A 386 15.58 3.98 -22.83
N ALA A 387 16.71 4.45 -23.29
CA ALA A 387 16.96 5.87 -23.56
C ALA A 387 16.19 6.41 -24.78
N ALA A 388 15.68 5.53 -25.68
CA ALA A 388 14.94 5.97 -26.86
C ALA A 388 13.50 6.37 -26.49
N SER A 389 12.89 5.66 -25.55
CA SER A 389 11.53 5.93 -25.05
C SER A 389 11.52 6.62 -23.69
N ASN A 390 12.67 6.86 -23.05
CA ASN A 390 12.79 7.32 -21.66
C ASN A 390 12.03 6.43 -20.66
N THR A 391 12.01 5.12 -20.90
CA THR A 391 11.25 4.16 -20.11
C THR A 391 12.17 3.35 -19.20
N LEU A 392 11.86 3.34 -17.91
CA LEU A 392 12.48 2.49 -16.91
C LEU A 392 11.57 1.28 -16.66
N SER A 393 12.10 0.08 -16.90
CA SER A 393 11.36 -1.19 -16.74
C SER A 393 11.91 -1.98 -15.56
N PHE A 394 11.02 -2.48 -14.72
CA PHE A 394 11.34 -3.31 -13.55
C PHE A 394 10.11 -4.07 -13.04
N GLY A 395 10.29 -5.30 -12.61
CA GLY A 395 9.26 -6.06 -11.86
C GLY A 395 7.87 -6.12 -12.51
N GLY A 396 7.79 -6.17 -13.86
CA GLY A 396 6.51 -6.17 -14.59
C GLY A 396 5.87 -4.78 -14.72
N VAL A 397 6.64 -3.72 -14.53
CA VAL A 397 6.19 -2.32 -14.60
C VAL A 397 7.06 -1.52 -15.54
N ASN A 398 6.44 -0.69 -16.37
CA ASN A 398 7.09 0.28 -17.25
C ASN A 398 6.76 1.70 -16.77
N VAL A 399 7.80 2.50 -16.56
CA VAL A 399 7.69 3.90 -16.12
C VAL A 399 8.31 4.81 -17.17
N GLU A 400 7.48 5.50 -17.94
CA GLU A 400 7.90 6.51 -18.91
C GLU A 400 8.13 7.84 -18.19
N PHE A 401 9.33 8.40 -18.30
CA PHE A 401 9.62 9.73 -17.80
C PHE A 401 9.25 10.79 -18.82
N VAL A 402 8.43 11.74 -18.40
CA VAL A 402 8.09 12.94 -19.19
C VAL A 402 9.00 14.07 -18.73
N ASP A 403 9.61 14.77 -19.70
CA ASP A 403 10.56 15.87 -19.45
C ASP A 403 11.75 15.43 -18.58
N LEU A 404 12.28 14.23 -18.80
CA LEU A 404 13.41 13.65 -18.07
C LEU A 404 14.63 14.57 -17.99
N ASN A 405 14.86 15.39 -19.00
CA ASN A 405 15.94 16.38 -19.05
C ASN A 405 15.84 17.48 -17.98
N THR A 406 14.70 17.60 -17.32
CA THR A 406 14.49 18.53 -16.18
C THR A 406 14.68 17.88 -14.83
N ALA A 407 14.84 16.55 -14.78
CA ALA A 407 15.09 15.82 -13.52
C ALA A 407 16.45 16.23 -12.92
N GLN A 408 16.51 16.24 -11.60
CA GLN A 408 17.73 16.51 -10.84
C GLN A 408 18.16 15.29 -10.04
N THR A 409 19.44 15.17 -9.78
CA THR A 409 19.96 14.13 -8.88
C THR A 409 19.38 14.29 -7.49
N GLY A 410 18.75 13.24 -6.99
CA GLY A 410 18.03 13.24 -5.72
C GLY A 410 16.51 13.28 -5.84
N ASP A 411 15.97 13.64 -7.01
CA ASP A 411 14.52 13.63 -7.27
C ASP A 411 13.93 12.24 -7.03
N ARG A 412 12.71 12.21 -6.50
CA ARG A 412 12.00 10.99 -6.12
C ARG A 412 10.62 10.92 -6.76
N PHE A 413 10.20 9.71 -7.07
CA PHE A 413 8.88 9.41 -7.60
C PHE A 413 8.30 8.21 -6.87
N GLU A 414 7.01 8.28 -6.58
CA GLU A 414 6.21 7.17 -6.05
C GLU A 414 5.50 6.50 -7.22
N VAL A 415 5.57 5.18 -7.30
CA VAL A 415 4.95 4.37 -8.36
C VAL A 415 4.01 3.36 -7.73
N GLN A 416 2.73 3.43 -8.09
CA GLN A 416 1.64 2.58 -7.61
C GLN A 416 1.04 1.82 -8.81
N PRO A 417 1.66 0.72 -9.25
CA PRO A 417 1.27 0.08 -10.52
C PRO A 417 -0.07 -0.63 -10.44
N VAL A 418 -0.42 -1.22 -9.30
CA VAL A 418 -1.60 -2.09 -9.16
C VAL A 418 -2.66 -1.55 -8.22
N ARG A 419 -2.35 -0.56 -7.38
CA ARG A 419 -3.22 -0.12 -6.27
C ARG A 419 -4.65 0.20 -6.69
N GLN A 420 -4.88 0.72 -7.88
CA GLN A 420 -6.20 1.08 -8.42
C GLN A 420 -6.59 0.23 -9.65
N ALA A 421 -5.86 -0.84 -9.95
CA ALA A 421 -6.14 -1.68 -11.11
C ALA A 421 -7.55 -2.29 -11.06
N ALA A 422 -7.99 -2.72 -9.88
CA ALA A 422 -9.32 -3.30 -9.68
C ALA A 422 -10.45 -2.29 -9.87
N GLY A 423 -10.22 -1.01 -9.55
CA GLY A 423 -11.24 0.05 -9.64
C GLY A 423 -11.70 0.37 -11.06
N GLY A 424 -10.86 0.11 -12.06
CA GLY A 424 -11.22 0.28 -13.47
C GLY A 424 -11.45 -1.03 -14.22
N MET A 425 -11.50 -2.17 -13.53
CA MET A 425 -11.73 -3.45 -14.20
C MET A 425 -13.15 -3.49 -14.79
N ASP A 426 -13.23 -3.74 -16.10
CA ASP A 426 -14.49 -3.87 -16.82
C ASP A 426 -14.30 -4.73 -18.06
N SER A 427 -15.41 -5.22 -18.65
CA SER A 427 -15.34 -5.89 -19.94
C SER A 427 -15.15 -4.86 -21.06
N ALA A 428 -14.10 -5.03 -21.85
CA ALA A 428 -13.85 -4.23 -23.05
C ALA A 428 -14.72 -4.68 -24.24
N ILE A 429 -15.29 -5.88 -24.16
CA ILE A 429 -16.12 -6.51 -25.20
C ILE A 429 -17.58 -6.39 -24.79
N VAL A 430 -18.40 -5.93 -25.72
CA VAL A 430 -19.87 -5.84 -25.58
C VAL A 430 -20.60 -6.69 -26.62
N ASP A 431 -19.94 -7.08 -27.69
CA ASP A 431 -20.47 -7.91 -28.78
C ASP A 431 -20.03 -9.37 -28.57
N LEU A 432 -21.02 -10.26 -28.48
CA LEU A 432 -20.81 -11.69 -28.25
C LEU A 432 -19.95 -12.34 -29.33
N ASP A 433 -20.07 -11.86 -30.60
CA ASP A 433 -19.32 -12.41 -31.73
C ASP A 433 -17.82 -12.11 -31.65
N LYS A 434 -17.43 -11.12 -30.81
CA LYS A 434 -16.03 -10.71 -30.62
C LYS A 434 -15.27 -11.54 -29.57
N ILE A 435 -15.91 -12.50 -28.91
CA ILE A 435 -15.21 -13.44 -28.03
C ILE A 435 -14.40 -14.41 -28.87
N ALA A 436 -13.07 -14.41 -28.71
CA ALA A 436 -12.16 -15.21 -29.52
C ALA A 436 -11.99 -16.63 -28.95
N ALA A 437 -12.88 -17.54 -29.35
CA ALA A 437 -12.91 -18.92 -28.89
C ALA A 437 -12.05 -19.87 -29.74
N ALA A 438 -11.87 -19.56 -31.04
CA ALA A 438 -11.07 -20.35 -31.96
C ALA A 438 -9.57 -19.99 -31.86
N ARG A 439 -8.69 -20.88 -32.29
CA ARG A 439 -7.24 -20.66 -32.30
C ARG A 439 -6.81 -19.79 -33.50
N LEU A 440 -5.88 -18.86 -33.29
CA LEU A 440 -5.37 -17.99 -34.36
C LEU A 440 -4.25 -18.64 -35.18
N ILE A 441 -3.34 -19.38 -34.53
CA ILE A 441 -2.11 -19.86 -35.13
C ILE A 441 -2.14 -21.38 -35.28
N GLU A 442 -1.89 -21.90 -36.47
CA GLU A 442 -1.49 -23.27 -36.75
C GLU A 442 0.02 -23.34 -36.96
N ARG A 443 0.64 -24.40 -36.48
CA ARG A 443 2.05 -24.66 -36.73
C ARG A 443 2.29 -26.09 -37.17
N GLU A 444 3.19 -26.27 -38.16
CA GLU A 444 3.65 -27.56 -38.64
C GLU A 444 5.16 -27.50 -38.92
N GLY A 445 5.89 -28.53 -38.53
CA GLY A 445 7.33 -28.62 -38.77
C GLY A 445 8.11 -29.17 -37.60
N ASP A 446 9.42 -29.25 -37.77
CA ASP A 446 10.37 -29.89 -36.86
C ASP A 446 11.36 -28.89 -36.19
N LEU A 447 11.23 -27.58 -36.47
CA LEU A 447 12.01 -26.56 -35.78
C LEU A 447 11.57 -26.45 -34.30
N ASP A 448 12.53 -26.58 -33.40
CA ASP A 448 12.30 -26.55 -31.98
C ASP A 448 12.12 -25.11 -31.46
N ILE A 449 10.89 -24.75 -31.17
CA ILE A 449 10.49 -23.41 -30.70
C ILE A 449 9.53 -23.47 -29.54
N SER A 450 9.61 -22.46 -28.69
CA SER A 450 8.64 -22.18 -27.61
C SER A 450 8.07 -20.78 -27.68
N LYS A 451 7.06 -20.52 -26.82
CA LYS A 451 6.44 -19.18 -26.64
C LYS A 451 5.93 -18.56 -27.94
N LEU A 452 5.38 -19.37 -28.87
CA LEU A 452 4.78 -18.84 -30.10
C LEU A 452 3.52 -18.03 -29.76
N THR A 453 3.56 -16.74 -30.05
CA THR A 453 2.50 -15.76 -29.75
C THR A 453 2.25 -14.86 -30.95
N ALA A 454 1.06 -14.26 -31.02
CA ALA A 454 0.70 -13.24 -31.98
C ALA A 454 0.43 -11.92 -31.25
N ALA A 455 1.15 -10.87 -31.64
CA ALA A 455 0.82 -9.50 -31.25
C ALA A 455 -0.42 -9.02 -32.02
N SER A 456 -1.00 -7.91 -31.60
CA SER A 456 -2.12 -7.29 -32.29
C SER A 456 -1.75 -6.96 -33.75
N GLY A 457 -2.54 -7.42 -34.69
CA GLY A 457 -2.28 -7.25 -36.14
C GLY A 457 -1.29 -8.26 -36.73
N ALA A 458 -1.03 -9.40 -36.07
CA ALA A 458 -0.28 -10.48 -36.65
C ALA A 458 -0.89 -10.97 -37.98
N PHE A 459 -0.07 -11.52 -38.87
CA PHE A 459 -0.46 -11.92 -40.22
C PHE A 459 -0.96 -10.76 -41.09
N ALA A 460 -0.47 -9.54 -40.89
CA ALA A 460 -0.88 -8.38 -41.67
C ALA A 460 -0.41 -8.46 -43.13
N SER A 461 0.73 -9.12 -43.42
CA SER A 461 1.35 -9.20 -44.73
C SER A 461 1.14 -10.53 -45.44
N SER A 462 0.94 -11.62 -44.70
CA SER A 462 0.70 -12.96 -45.25
C SER A 462 0.00 -13.84 -44.23
N ASP A 463 -0.91 -14.72 -44.68
CA ASP A 463 -1.57 -15.71 -43.84
C ASP A 463 -0.70 -16.94 -43.53
N GLU A 464 0.48 -17.08 -44.17
CA GLU A 464 1.40 -18.19 -43.99
C GLU A 464 2.85 -17.76 -44.10
N TYR A 465 3.69 -18.27 -43.19
CA TYR A 465 5.14 -18.13 -43.22
C TYR A 465 5.82 -19.48 -43.10
N ASN A 466 6.72 -19.77 -44.07
CA ASN A 466 7.58 -20.94 -44.06
C ASN A 466 8.99 -20.53 -43.67
N LEU A 467 9.46 -21.04 -42.51
CA LEU A 467 10.77 -20.77 -41.95
C LEU A 467 11.69 -21.99 -42.16
N TYR A 468 12.92 -21.73 -42.52
CA TYR A 468 13.97 -22.75 -42.65
C TYR A 468 15.18 -22.28 -41.86
N VAL A 469 15.67 -23.09 -40.95
CA VAL A 469 16.89 -22.83 -40.16
C VAL A 469 17.87 -23.97 -40.42
N ASP A 470 19.08 -23.64 -40.86
CA ASP A 470 20.13 -24.64 -41.02
C ASP A 470 20.96 -24.86 -39.76
N GLY A 471 21.83 -25.87 -39.73
CA GLY A 471 22.68 -26.17 -38.57
C GLY A 471 23.73 -25.10 -38.25
N ALA A 472 23.92 -24.10 -39.14
CA ALA A 472 24.78 -22.94 -38.94
C ALA A 472 23.99 -21.74 -38.39
N GLY A 473 22.67 -21.86 -38.17
CA GLY A 473 21.82 -20.80 -37.68
C GLY A 473 21.35 -19.81 -38.75
N ASN A 474 21.49 -20.12 -40.05
CA ASN A 474 20.98 -19.23 -41.09
C ASN A 474 19.46 -19.39 -41.21
N LEU A 475 18.72 -18.29 -41.05
CA LEU A 475 17.27 -18.24 -41.19
C LEU A 475 16.84 -17.77 -42.57
N THR A 476 15.93 -18.52 -43.18
CA THR A 476 15.22 -18.12 -44.40
C THR A 476 13.72 -18.11 -44.12
N VAL A 477 13.02 -17.06 -44.52
CA VAL A 477 11.57 -16.89 -44.34
C VAL A 477 10.89 -16.65 -45.67
N LEU A 478 9.81 -17.37 -45.94
CA LEU A 478 9.00 -17.25 -47.15
C LEU A 478 7.51 -17.10 -46.81
N PRO A 479 6.81 -16.10 -47.35
CA PRO A 479 7.33 -15.02 -48.21
C PRO A 479 8.34 -14.15 -47.48
N ALA A 480 9.23 -13.49 -48.22
CA ALA A 480 10.25 -12.62 -47.64
C ALA A 480 9.61 -11.46 -46.90
N THR A 481 9.96 -11.31 -45.65
CA THR A 481 9.43 -10.25 -44.74
C THR A 481 10.53 -9.77 -43.78
N THR A 482 10.27 -8.70 -43.07
CA THR A 482 11.17 -8.20 -42.04
C THR A 482 11.18 -9.16 -40.85
N VAL A 483 12.37 -9.64 -40.51
CA VAL A 483 12.61 -10.47 -39.33
C VAL A 483 13.44 -9.68 -38.34
N THR A 484 12.96 -9.61 -37.10
CA THR A 484 13.73 -9.05 -35.98
C THR A 484 14.18 -10.21 -35.09
N VAL A 485 15.47 -10.28 -34.80
CA VAL A 485 16.06 -11.26 -33.89
C VAL A 485 16.65 -10.53 -32.71
N THR A 486 16.31 -10.97 -31.48
CA THR A 486 16.80 -10.39 -30.23
C THR A 486 17.51 -11.46 -29.41
N ARG A 487 18.75 -11.20 -29.01
CA ARG A 487 19.53 -12.06 -28.09
C ARG A 487 19.77 -11.34 -26.79
N GLY A 488 19.19 -11.86 -25.70
CA GLY A 488 19.06 -11.08 -24.46
C GLY A 488 18.26 -9.81 -24.73
N ASP A 489 18.85 -8.63 -24.47
CA ASP A 489 18.24 -7.32 -24.70
C ASP A 489 18.75 -6.62 -25.97
N THR A 490 19.54 -7.33 -26.81
CA THR A 490 20.16 -6.74 -27.99
C THR A 490 19.47 -7.21 -29.26
N VAL A 491 19.00 -6.26 -30.10
CA VAL A 491 18.52 -6.55 -31.45
C VAL A 491 19.72 -6.81 -32.36
N LEU A 492 19.73 -7.98 -33.00
CA LEU A 492 20.81 -8.41 -33.85
C LEU A 492 20.69 -7.80 -35.26
N ALA A 493 21.83 -7.63 -35.91
CA ALA A 493 21.86 -7.21 -37.32
C ALA A 493 21.23 -8.29 -38.23
N THR A 494 20.55 -7.84 -39.29
CA THR A 494 19.95 -8.74 -40.29
C THR A 494 20.98 -9.70 -40.86
N GLY A 495 20.68 -11.00 -40.87
CA GLY A 495 21.59 -12.05 -41.37
C GLY A 495 22.56 -12.58 -40.30
N THR A 496 22.46 -12.16 -39.06
CA THR A 496 23.21 -12.78 -37.95
C THR A 496 22.71 -14.22 -37.73
N ALA A 497 23.65 -15.15 -37.59
CA ALA A 497 23.32 -16.54 -37.29
C ALA A 497 22.58 -16.68 -35.97
N LEU A 498 21.49 -17.45 -35.95
CA LEU A 498 20.68 -17.74 -34.80
C LEU A 498 21.42 -18.64 -33.80
N GLU A 499 21.10 -18.47 -32.55
CA GLU A 499 21.49 -19.35 -31.43
C GLU A 499 20.26 -19.78 -30.62
N ALA A 500 20.38 -20.87 -29.86
CA ALA A 500 19.36 -21.28 -28.93
C ALA A 500 19.09 -20.16 -27.89
N GLY A 501 17.83 -19.85 -27.65
CA GLY A 501 17.38 -18.77 -26.78
C GLY A 501 17.10 -17.44 -27.51
N ASP A 502 17.41 -17.31 -28.79
CA ASP A 502 17.07 -16.12 -29.58
C ASP A 502 15.55 -15.96 -29.69
N LYS A 503 15.08 -14.74 -29.50
CA LYS A 503 13.69 -14.35 -29.74
C LYS A 503 13.56 -13.84 -31.17
N ILE A 504 12.61 -14.39 -31.89
CA ILE A 504 12.36 -14.08 -33.30
C ILE A 504 11.00 -13.44 -33.44
N SER A 505 10.92 -12.31 -34.15
CA SER A 505 9.66 -11.64 -34.48
C SER A 505 9.50 -11.49 -35.97
N ILE A 506 8.33 -11.88 -36.51
CA ILE A 506 8.00 -11.87 -37.95
C ILE A 506 6.53 -11.45 -38.08
N ASP A 507 6.25 -10.31 -38.72
CA ASP A 507 4.87 -9.82 -38.99
C ASP A 507 3.92 -9.95 -37.79
N GLY A 508 4.37 -9.51 -36.63
CA GLY A 508 3.59 -9.59 -35.37
C GLY A 508 3.57 -10.96 -34.70
N LEU A 509 4.18 -11.98 -35.30
CA LEU A 509 4.39 -13.28 -34.65
C LEU A 509 5.70 -13.26 -33.88
N GLY A 510 5.69 -13.76 -32.63
CA GLY A 510 6.88 -13.86 -31.79
C GLY A 510 7.08 -15.28 -31.27
N PHE A 511 8.31 -15.78 -31.27
CA PHE A 511 8.67 -17.07 -30.68
C PHE A 511 10.13 -17.12 -30.25
N THR A 512 10.47 -18.09 -29.40
CA THR A 512 11.87 -18.36 -29.00
C THR A 512 12.37 -19.62 -29.67
N LEU A 513 13.59 -19.57 -30.23
CA LEU A 513 14.28 -20.74 -30.77
C LEU A 513 14.88 -21.54 -29.60
N ASP A 514 14.42 -22.74 -29.36
CA ASP A 514 14.90 -23.55 -28.23
C ASP A 514 16.16 -24.34 -28.58
N ALA A 515 16.27 -24.82 -29.82
CA ALA A 515 17.47 -25.51 -30.32
C ALA A 515 17.69 -25.31 -31.81
N LEU A 516 18.96 -25.29 -32.23
CA LEU A 516 19.34 -25.41 -33.63
C LEU A 516 19.23 -26.87 -34.09
N PRO A 517 18.91 -27.12 -35.38
CA PRO A 517 18.94 -28.49 -35.93
C PRO A 517 20.36 -29.09 -35.83
N SER A 518 20.44 -30.30 -35.30
CA SER A 518 21.71 -31.01 -35.07
C SER A 518 22.36 -31.47 -36.39
N THR A 519 21.56 -31.67 -37.42
CA THR A 519 22.00 -32.06 -38.80
C THR A 519 21.02 -31.50 -39.83
N GLY A 520 21.54 -31.02 -40.95
CA GLY A 520 20.72 -30.53 -42.06
C GLY A 520 20.05 -29.20 -41.78
N SER A 521 18.77 -29.08 -42.07
CA SER A 521 17.91 -27.93 -41.78
C SER A 521 16.60 -28.38 -41.20
N ALA A 522 16.04 -27.60 -40.29
CA ALA A 522 14.68 -27.75 -39.78
C ALA A 522 13.74 -26.73 -40.43
N SER A 523 12.48 -27.07 -40.52
CA SER A 523 11.45 -26.21 -41.09
C SER A 523 10.32 -25.98 -40.11
N LEU A 524 9.68 -24.82 -40.23
CA LEU A 524 8.49 -24.46 -39.47
C LEU A 524 7.55 -23.68 -40.39
N THR A 525 6.36 -24.19 -40.57
CA THR A 525 5.25 -23.47 -41.18
C THR A 525 4.37 -22.88 -40.08
N ILE A 526 4.19 -21.57 -40.10
CA ILE A 526 3.25 -20.86 -39.24
C ILE A 526 2.17 -20.29 -40.14
N SER A 527 0.93 -20.71 -39.95
CA SER A 527 -0.20 -20.23 -40.74
C SER A 527 -1.35 -19.74 -39.86
N ARG A 528 -2.13 -18.83 -40.40
CA ARG A 528 -3.39 -18.42 -39.80
C ARG A 528 -4.36 -19.58 -39.86
N SER A 529 -5.01 -19.89 -38.75
CA SER A 529 -5.98 -20.98 -38.67
C SER A 529 -7.24 -20.65 -39.48
N ASP A 530 -7.74 -21.63 -40.22
CA ASP A 530 -9.08 -21.61 -40.84
C ASP A 530 -10.12 -21.80 -39.75
N ALA A 531 -10.29 -20.80 -38.88
CA ALA A 531 -11.13 -20.85 -37.69
C ALA A 531 -12.58 -21.27 -38.05
N SER A 532 -12.93 -22.51 -37.75
CA SER A 532 -14.32 -22.97 -37.88
C SER A 532 -15.14 -22.54 -36.68
N ALA A 533 -16.44 -22.34 -36.86
CA ALA A 533 -17.37 -21.97 -35.79
C ALA A 533 -17.39 -22.98 -34.61
N GLY A 534 -16.89 -24.20 -34.81
CA GLY A 534 -16.74 -25.22 -33.80
C GLY A 534 -15.36 -25.32 -33.15
N ASP A 535 -14.39 -24.49 -33.56
CA ASP A 535 -13.05 -24.48 -32.94
C ASP A 535 -13.11 -23.85 -31.55
N ASN A 536 -12.72 -24.60 -30.54
CA ASN A 536 -12.77 -24.24 -29.12
C ASN A 536 -11.37 -24.17 -28.47
N ARG A 537 -10.29 -24.31 -29.24
CA ARG A 537 -8.94 -24.46 -28.69
C ARG A 537 -8.49 -23.23 -27.89
N ASN A 538 -8.88 -22.02 -28.28
CA ASN A 538 -8.58 -20.84 -27.48
C ASN A 538 -9.50 -20.72 -26.25
N ALA A 539 -10.77 -21.12 -26.34
CA ALA A 539 -11.66 -21.17 -25.18
C ALA A 539 -11.14 -22.14 -24.10
N LEU A 540 -10.61 -23.31 -24.48
CA LEU A 540 -9.92 -24.23 -23.57
C LEU A 540 -8.66 -23.62 -22.97
N ALA A 541 -7.87 -22.88 -23.75
CA ALA A 541 -6.69 -22.19 -23.25
C ALA A 541 -7.05 -21.09 -22.22
N LEU A 542 -8.12 -20.32 -22.47
CA LEU A 542 -8.66 -19.33 -21.53
C LEU A 542 -9.16 -20.00 -20.24
N GLN A 543 -9.88 -21.10 -20.32
CA GLN A 543 -10.32 -21.89 -19.16
C GLN A 543 -9.12 -22.38 -18.32
N ASN A 544 -8.06 -22.86 -18.97
CA ASN A 544 -6.86 -23.38 -18.31
C ASN A 544 -6.12 -22.34 -17.47
N LEU A 545 -6.32 -21.03 -17.70
CA LEU A 545 -5.76 -19.96 -16.86
C LEU A 545 -6.17 -20.08 -15.39
N GLN A 546 -7.31 -20.75 -15.10
CA GLN A 546 -7.75 -21.01 -13.72
C GLN A 546 -6.70 -21.76 -12.88
N SER A 547 -5.99 -22.69 -13.49
CA SER A 547 -5.01 -23.55 -12.83
C SER A 547 -3.57 -23.09 -13.00
N GLN A 548 -3.32 -22.08 -13.83
CA GLN A 548 -1.98 -21.55 -14.06
C GLN A 548 -1.57 -20.54 -12.97
N ASP A 549 -0.28 -20.48 -12.69
CA ASP A 549 0.32 -19.56 -11.71
C ASP A 549 0.49 -18.14 -12.29
N VAL A 550 -0.62 -17.53 -12.70
CA VAL A 550 -0.64 -16.23 -13.37
C VAL A 550 -0.42 -15.05 -12.41
N VAL A 551 -0.59 -15.23 -11.11
CA VAL A 551 -0.40 -14.18 -10.11
C VAL A 551 1.04 -14.18 -9.62
N GLY A 552 1.82 -13.22 -10.11
CA GLY A 552 3.24 -13.08 -9.77
C GLY A 552 4.09 -14.30 -10.16
N GLY A 553 3.63 -15.15 -11.10
CA GLY A 553 4.31 -16.38 -11.51
C GLY A 553 4.43 -17.43 -10.40
N ARG A 554 3.56 -17.40 -9.38
CA ARG A 554 3.68 -18.26 -8.18
C ARG A 554 2.37 -18.84 -7.65
N ALA A 555 1.25 -18.29 -8.04
CA ALA A 555 -0.05 -18.70 -7.55
C ALA A 555 -1.12 -18.61 -8.63
N SER A 556 -2.09 -19.51 -8.58
CA SER A 556 -3.32 -19.37 -9.33
C SER A 556 -4.18 -18.24 -8.78
N VAL A 557 -5.13 -17.76 -9.58
CA VAL A 557 -6.05 -16.68 -9.18
C VAL A 557 -6.78 -17.01 -7.86
N SER A 558 -7.31 -18.24 -7.75
CA SER A 558 -7.99 -18.69 -6.54
C SER A 558 -7.05 -18.87 -5.35
N GLY A 559 -5.82 -19.37 -5.58
CA GLY A 559 -4.80 -19.53 -4.55
C GLY A 559 -4.33 -18.19 -4.01
N ALA A 560 -4.12 -17.20 -4.88
CA ALA A 560 -3.76 -15.85 -4.48
C ALA A 560 -4.85 -15.18 -3.63
N TYR A 561 -6.13 -15.31 -4.03
CA TYR A 561 -7.23 -14.75 -3.23
C TYR A 561 -7.34 -15.42 -1.84
N ALA A 562 -7.20 -16.75 -1.77
CA ALA A 562 -7.20 -17.45 -0.49
C ALA A 562 -6.05 -16.99 0.43
N ALA A 563 -4.87 -16.70 -0.14
CA ALA A 563 -3.74 -16.12 0.60
C ALA A 563 -4.07 -14.72 1.14
N ILE A 564 -4.72 -13.85 0.35
CA ILE A 564 -5.15 -12.51 0.79
C ILE A 564 -6.10 -12.60 1.98
N VAL A 565 -7.12 -13.47 1.91
CA VAL A 565 -8.08 -13.68 3.01
C VAL A 565 -7.37 -14.17 4.28
N SER A 566 -6.43 -15.11 4.13
CA SER A 566 -5.64 -15.62 5.27
C SER A 566 -4.71 -14.56 5.87
N ASP A 567 -4.10 -13.72 5.06
CA ASP A 567 -3.17 -12.68 5.50
C ASP A 567 -3.85 -11.59 6.35
N VAL A 568 -5.10 -11.27 6.04
CA VAL A 568 -5.88 -10.26 6.79
C VAL A 568 -6.49 -10.86 8.07
N GLY A 569 -6.87 -12.15 8.05
CA GLY A 569 -7.48 -12.83 9.20
C GLY A 569 -6.49 -13.27 10.28
N ASN A 570 -5.17 -13.23 10.04
CA ASN A 570 -4.11 -13.58 10.99
C ASN A 570 -3.48 -12.32 11.62
#